data_8c7417abdedec3970e73b8b01359a2c5
#
_entry.id   8c7417abdedec3970e73b8b01359a2c5
#
_cell.length_a   1.000
_cell.length_b   1.000
_cell.length_c   1.000
_cell.angle_alpha   90.00
_cell.angle_beta   90.00
_cell.angle_gamma   90.00
#
_symmetry.space_group_name_H-M   'P 1'
#
loop_
_entity.id
_entity.type
_entity.pdbx_description
1 polymer ?
#
loop_
_entity_poly.entity_id
_entity_poly.type
_entity_poly.pdbx_seq_one_letter_code
_entity_poly.pdbx_strand_id
1 'polypeptide(L)'
;SSDLKAFVLIPEGKIALGKLAQAMIHGAVIIQIKGNFDDGMRLVKEVADHAPVSIVNSINPFRLQGQKTASFEIIEELGDAPDYHCLPVGNAGNISAHWMGYKEYHEDGKANTTPTMVGYQAAGAAPFVKGEMIDDPETIATAIRIGHPQSWDLAHKVEKESNGWF
;
A
#
# COMPACT_ATOMS: atom_id res chain seq x y z
N SER A 1 -3.98 -11.05 22.31
CA SER A 1 -4.88 -10.01 21.84
C SER A 1 -4.49 -8.70 22.46
N SER A 2 -4.34 -7.65 21.67
CA SER A 2 -4.21 -6.29 22.18
C SER A 2 -5.60 -5.86 22.70
N ASP A 3 -5.69 -5.23 23.86
CA ASP A 3 -6.95 -4.66 24.38
C ASP A 3 -7.39 -3.41 23.59
N LEU A 4 -6.89 -3.24 22.36
CA LEU A 4 -7.19 -2.14 21.48
C LEU A 4 -8.51 -2.38 20.74
N LYS A 5 -9.36 -1.34 20.68
CA LYS A 5 -10.56 -1.34 19.85
C LYS A 5 -10.21 -0.91 18.43
N ALA A 6 -10.61 -1.73 17.45
CA ALA A 6 -10.48 -1.40 16.03
C ALA A 6 -11.80 -0.83 15.50
N PHE A 7 -11.71 0.26 14.75
CA PHE A 7 -12.83 0.85 14.01
C PHE A 7 -12.54 0.76 12.52
N VAL A 8 -13.51 0.32 11.73
CA VAL A 8 -13.40 0.19 10.29
C VAL A 8 -14.49 1.04 9.63
N LEU A 9 -14.09 2.10 8.94
CA LEU A 9 -14.99 2.91 8.13
C LEU A 9 -15.07 2.34 6.71
N ILE A 10 -16.28 2.18 6.21
CA ILE A 10 -16.55 1.65 4.88
C ILE A 10 -17.64 2.46 4.17
N PRO A 11 -17.44 2.80 2.89
CA PRO A 11 -18.49 3.40 2.08
C PRO A 11 -19.64 2.42 1.82
N GLU A 12 -20.86 2.93 1.78
CA GLU A 12 -22.04 2.16 1.46
C GLU A 12 -21.92 1.49 0.06
N GLY A 13 -22.28 0.21 -0.04
CA GLY A 13 -22.33 -0.52 -1.30
C GLY A 13 -20.97 -0.95 -1.90
N LYS A 14 -19.82 -0.64 -1.25
CA LYS A 14 -18.49 -0.98 -1.77
C LYS A 14 -17.69 -1.90 -0.83
N ILE A 15 -18.31 -2.96 -0.34
CA ILE A 15 -17.72 -3.85 0.66
C ILE A 15 -17.32 -5.17 0.00
N ALA A 16 -16.03 -5.51 0.13
CA ALA A 16 -15.59 -6.89 -0.07
C ALA A 16 -16.04 -7.70 1.15
N LEU A 17 -17.11 -8.50 1.02
CA LEU A 17 -17.73 -9.25 2.11
C LEU A 17 -16.74 -10.07 2.95
N GLY A 18 -15.71 -10.65 2.32
CA GLY A 18 -14.67 -11.42 3.02
C GLY A 18 -13.85 -10.56 3.98
N LYS A 19 -13.49 -9.32 3.60
CA LYS A 19 -12.76 -8.38 4.48
C LYS A 19 -13.62 -7.91 5.65
N LEU A 20 -14.90 -7.66 5.38
CA LEU A 20 -15.87 -7.28 6.41
C LEU A 20 -16.05 -8.38 7.43
N ALA A 21 -16.26 -9.62 6.97
CA ALA A 21 -16.44 -10.77 7.85
C ALA A 21 -15.23 -10.99 8.77
N GLN A 22 -14.00 -10.85 8.25
CA GLN A 22 -12.79 -10.93 9.07
C GLN A 22 -12.73 -9.84 10.14
N ALA A 23 -13.03 -8.61 9.78
CA ALA A 23 -13.04 -7.50 10.75
C ALA A 23 -14.07 -7.76 11.86
N MET A 24 -15.26 -8.23 11.52
CA MET A 24 -16.33 -8.56 12.50
C MET A 24 -15.95 -9.70 13.42
N ILE A 25 -15.37 -10.79 12.89
CA ILE A 25 -14.93 -11.96 13.68
C ILE A 25 -13.88 -11.55 14.72
N HIS A 26 -13.02 -10.59 14.39
CA HIS A 26 -12.01 -10.05 15.31
C HIS A 26 -12.55 -8.94 16.23
N GLY A 27 -13.86 -8.68 16.23
CA GLY A 27 -14.50 -7.74 17.14
C GLY A 27 -14.32 -6.26 16.76
N ALA A 28 -14.01 -5.95 15.51
CA ALA A 28 -13.92 -4.58 15.06
C ALA A 28 -15.33 -3.93 15.00
N VAL A 29 -15.39 -2.64 15.33
CA VAL A 29 -16.60 -1.83 15.17
C VAL A 29 -16.66 -1.35 13.72
N ILE A 30 -17.69 -1.76 13.00
CA ILE A 30 -17.89 -1.38 11.60
C ILE A 30 -18.79 -0.13 11.54
N ILE A 31 -18.30 0.91 10.89
CA ILE A 31 -19.03 2.16 10.67
C ILE A 31 -19.22 2.33 9.16
N GLN A 32 -20.47 2.21 8.74
CA GLN A 32 -20.83 2.44 7.34
C GLN A 32 -21.14 3.92 7.13
N ILE A 33 -20.56 4.52 6.10
CA ILE A 33 -20.75 5.93 5.77
C ILE A 33 -21.48 6.06 4.41
N LYS A 34 -22.30 7.10 4.30
CA LYS A 34 -22.84 7.53 3.01
C LYS A 34 -21.80 8.42 2.33
N GLY A 35 -21.28 7.96 1.20
CA GLY A 35 -20.24 8.67 0.47
C GLY A 35 -19.25 7.71 -0.20
N ASN A 36 -18.19 8.25 -0.75
CA ASN A 36 -17.13 7.50 -1.41
C ASN A 36 -15.92 7.27 -0.47
N PHE A 37 -14.85 6.69 -1.03
CA PHE A 37 -13.62 6.42 -0.27
C PHE A 37 -12.95 7.70 0.24
N ASP A 38 -12.99 8.79 -0.55
CA ASP A 38 -12.36 10.06 -0.17
C ASP A 38 -13.11 10.76 0.96
N ASP A 39 -14.45 10.66 0.98
CA ASP A 39 -15.26 11.10 2.11
C ASP A 39 -14.90 10.34 3.40
N GLY A 40 -14.71 9.03 3.29
CA GLY A 40 -14.25 8.19 4.39
C GLY A 40 -12.87 8.60 4.89
N MET A 41 -11.93 8.88 4.00
CA MET A 41 -10.58 9.32 4.37
C MET A 41 -10.58 10.69 5.05
N ARG A 42 -11.41 11.62 4.58
CA ARG A 42 -11.57 12.94 5.21
C ARG A 42 -12.11 12.79 6.63
N LEU A 43 -13.16 12.00 6.79
CA LEU A 43 -13.77 11.75 8.11
C LEU A 43 -12.80 11.07 9.09
N VAL A 44 -12.04 10.07 8.63
CA VAL A 44 -11.04 9.38 9.47
C VAL A 44 -9.97 10.34 9.96
N LYS A 45 -9.47 11.24 9.10
CA LYS A 45 -8.50 12.27 9.49
C LYS A 45 -9.08 13.22 10.53
N GLU A 46 -10.29 13.74 10.28
CA GLU A 46 -10.98 14.64 11.20
C GLU A 46 -11.20 13.99 12.58
N VAL A 47 -11.59 12.71 12.61
CA VAL A 47 -11.75 11.96 13.87
C VAL A 47 -10.39 11.78 14.56
N ALA A 48 -9.33 11.47 13.83
CA ALA A 48 -7.99 11.29 14.42
C ALA A 48 -7.40 12.58 15.00
N ASP A 49 -7.78 13.73 14.44
CA ASP A 49 -7.34 15.04 14.94
C ASP A 49 -8.04 15.45 16.26
N HIS A 50 -9.22 14.87 16.55
CA HIS A 50 -10.06 15.26 17.70
C HIS A 50 -10.28 14.15 18.72
N ALA A 51 -9.82 12.92 18.47
CA ALA A 51 -10.02 11.78 19.36
C ALA A 51 -8.71 10.98 19.54
N PRO A 52 -8.55 10.24 20.65
CA PRO A 52 -7.36 9.41 20.90
C PRO A 52 -7.39 8.13 20.05
N VAL A 53 -7.41 8.27 18.74
CA VAL A 53 -7.39 7.18 17.77
C VAL A 53 -6.19 7.33 16.83
N SER A 54 -5.62 6.21 16.42
CA SER A 54 -4.51 6.18 15.45
C SER A 54 -4.99 5.60 14.13
N ILE A 55 -4.65 6.27 13.03
CA ILE A 55 -4.93 5.77 11.68
C ILE A 55 -3.92 4.69 11.35
N VAL A 56 -4.41 3.47 11.02
CA VAL A 56 -3.55 2.31 10.71
C VAL A 56 -3.73 1.80 9.26
N ASN A 57 -4.21 2.66 8.37
CA ASN A 57 -4.40 2.36 6.96
C ASN A 57 -3.15 2.67 6.10
N SER A 58 -3.32 2.72 4.77
CA SER A 58 -2.23 2.90 3.80
C SER A 58 -1.45 4.22 3.92
N ILE A 59 -1.98 5.23 4.60
CA ILE A 59 -1.27 6.51 4.83
C ILE A 59 -0.39 6.51 6.09
N ASN A 60 -0.47 5.47 6.92
CA ASN A 60 0.36 5.36 8.11
C ASN A 60 1.81 5.02 7.73
N PRO A 61 2.80 5.89 8.05
CA PRO A 61 4.19 5.67 7.66
C PRO A 61 4.81 4.43 8.32
N PHE A 62 4.34 4.02 9.49
CA PHE A 62 4.81 2.80 10.14
C PHE A 62 4.48 1.52 9.37
N ARG A 63 3.47 1.55 8.50
CA ARG A 63 3.21 0.43 7.58
C ARG A 63 4.35 0.20 6.60
N LEU A 64 4.96 1.26 6.06
CA LEU A 64 6.12 1.14 5.18
C LEU A 64 7.30 0.53 5.94
N GLN A 65 7.52 0.94 7.19
CA GLN A 65 8.57 0.38 8.05
C GLN A 65 8.37 -1.11 8.35
N GLY A 66 7.12 -1.54 8.53
CA GLY A 66 6.81 -2.96 8.67
C GLY A 66 6.93 -3.74 7.36
N GLN A 67 6.43 -3.18 6.25
CA GLN A 67 6.44 -3.85 4.94
C GLN A 67 7.83 -3.95 4.31
N LYS A 68 8.76 -3.05 4.62
CA LYS A 68 10.14 -3.10 4.09
C LYS A 68 10.88 -4.36 4.49
N THR A 69 10.51 -5.00 5.61
CA THR A 69 11.17 -6.23 6.08
C THR A 69 11.02 -7.40 5.11
N ALA A 70 10.03 -7.36 4.21
CA ALA A 70 9.91 -8.36 3.14
C ALA A 70 11.15 -8.39 2.24
N SER A 71 11.78 -7.23 2.00
CA SER A 71 13.03 -7.16 1.23
C SER A 71 14.21 -7.75 2.00
N PHE A 72 14.22 -7.62 3.32
CA PHE A 72 15.22 -8.24 4.17
C PHE A 72 15.16 -9.77 4.05
N GLU A 73 13.95 -10.32 4.20
CA GLU A 73 13.71 -11.77 4.07
C GLU A 73 14.08 -12.29 2.68
N ILE A 74 13.79 -11.52 1.62
CA ILE A 74 14.19 -11.88 0.25
C ILE A 74 15.72 -11.94 0.11
N ILE A 75 16.44 -10.94 0.61
CA ILE A 75 17.91 -10.91 0.55
C ILE A 75 18.49 -12.06 1.37
N GLU A 76 17.96 -12.31 2.56
CA GLU A 76 18.42 -13.39 3.43
C GLU A 76 18.21 -14.78 2.80
N GLU A 77 17.11 -14.99 2.10
CA GLU A 77 16.80 -16.26 1.41
C GLU A 77 17.63 -16.44 0.13
N LEU A 78 17.85 -15.39 -0.65
CA LEU A 78 18.59 -15.46 -1.92
C LEU A 78 20.10 -15.29 -1.75
N GLY A 79 20.56 -14.76 -0.63
CA GLY A 79 21.96 -14.44 -0.36
C GLY A 79 22.40 -13.07 -0.89
N ASP A 80 21.58 -12.38 -1.68
CA ASP A 80 21.74 -11.00 -2.16
C ASP A 80 20.41 -10.49 -2.71
N ALA A 81 20.36 -9.20 -3.11
CA ALA A 81 19.19 -8.66 -3.80
C ALA A 81 19.03 -9.30 -5.20
N PRO A 82 17.80 -9.57 -5.66
CA PRO A 82 17.56 -10.07 -7.03
C PRO A 82 17.87 -8.97 -8.06
N ASP A 83 18.13 -9.35 -9.32
CA ASP A 83 18.30 -8.40 -10.42
C ASP A 83 17.03 -7.55 -10.65
N TYR A 84 15.87 -8.20 -10.56
CA TYR A 84 14.56 -7.59 -10.75
C TYR A 84 13.61 -7.99 -9.63
N HIS A 85 12.90 -7.00 -9.08
CA HIS A 85 11.78 -7.26 -8.19
C HIS A 85 10.47 -6.82 -8.84
N CYS A 86 9.65 -7.79 -9.22
CA CYS A 86 8.39 -7.60 -9.92
C CYS A 86 7.21 -7.74 -8.96
N LEU A 87 6.30 -6.75 -8.91
CA LEU A 87 5.16 -6.80 -8.01
C LEU A 87 3.93 -6.03 -8.55
N PRO A 88 2.71 -6.43 -8.16
CA PRO A 88 1.50 -5.69 -8.49
C PRO A 88 1.43 -4.38 -7.71
N VAL A 89 0.99 -3.31 -8.37
CA VAL A 89 0.94 -1.96 -7.79
C VAL A 89 -0.46 -1.38 -7.88
N GLY A 90 -1.01 -1.03 -6.72
CA GLY A 90 -2.22 -0.24 -6.58
C GLY A 90 -1.92 1.12 -5.97
N ASN A 91 -2.00 1.25 -4.62
CA ASN A 91 -1.61 2.48 -3.89
C ASN A 91 -0.10 2.76 -3.88
N ALA A 92 0.72 1.86 -4.40
CA ALA A 92 2.18 1.93 -4.46
C ALA A 92 2.92 1.93 -3.10
N GLY A 93 2.23 1.67 -1.99
CA GLY A 93 2.87 1.53 -0.68
C GLY A 93 3.83 0.33 -0.62
N ASN A 94 3.49 -0.79 -1.27
CA ASN A 94 4.30 -2.00 -1.30
C ASN A 94 5.64 -1.77 -2.03
N ILE A 95 5.62 -1.26 -3.26
CA ILE A 95 6.85 -1.00 -4.03
C ILE A 95 7.75 0.00 -3.32
N SER A 96 7.15 1.02 -2.69
CA SER A 96 7.89 2.01 -1.91
C SER A 96 8.55 1.39 -0.67
N ALA A 97 7.82 0.54 0.04
CA ALA A 97 8.34 -0.15 1.22
C ALA A 97 9.47 -1.12 0.87
N HIS A 98 9.28 -1.95 -0.17
CA HIS A 98 10.30 -2.91 -0.59
C HIS A 98 11.57 -2.20 -1.06
N TRP A 99 11.46 -1.12 -1.82
CA TRP A 99 12.61 -0.31 -2.20
C TRP A 99 13.37 0.27 -1.00
N MET A 100 12.64 0.78 0.01
CA MET A 100 13.25 1.24 1.26
C MET A 100 14.08 0.13 1.92
N GLY A 101 13.56 -1.09 1.99
CA GLY A 101 14.27 -2.22 2.57
C GLY A 101 15.52 -2.62 1.79
N TYR A 102 15.43 -2.68 0.46
CA TYR A 102 16.61 -2.97 -0.37
C TYR A 102 17.71 -1.93 -0.18
N LYS A 103 17.38 -0.64 -0.17
CA LYS A 103 18.37 0.42 0.08
C LYS A 103 19.01 0.30 1.46
N GLU A 104 18.21 0.09 2.49
CA GLU A 104 18.70 -0.03 3.87
C GLU A 104 19.70 -1.20 4.00
N TYR A 105 19.38 -2.39 3.45
CA TYR A 105 20.29 -3.53 3.50
C TYR A 105 21.54 -3.32 2.66
N HIS A 106 21.42 -2.65 1.54
CA HIS A 106 22.61 -2.28 0.74
C HIS A 106 23.50 -1.26 1.46
N GLU A 107 22.93 -0.22 2.05
CA GLU A 107 23.64 0.79 2.83
C GLU A 107 24.30 0.18 4.08
N ASP A 108 23.67 -0.81 4.70
CA ASP A 108 24.20 -1.58 5.84
C ASP A 108 25.26 -2.64 5.44
N GLY A 109 25.55 -2.79 4.17
CA GLY A 109 26.50 -3.79 3.65
C GLY A 109 26.01 -5.24 3.75
N LYS A 110 24.70 -5.45 3.89
CA LYS A 110 24.04 -6.77 3.93
C LYS A 110 23.61 -7.28 2.56
N ALA A 111 23.61 -6.41 1.56
CA ALA A 111 23.42 -6.72 0.15
C ALA A 111 24.46 -6.01 -0.68
N ASN A 112 24.98 -6.66 -1.73
CA ASN A 112 25.99 -6.06 -2.62
C ASN A 112 25.35 -5.12 -3.63
N THR A 113 24.07 -5.36 -3.98
CA THR A 113 23.33 -4.65 -5.01
C THR A 113 21.93 -4.25 -4.53
N THR A 114 21.22 -3.50 -5.36
CA THR A 114 19.78 -3.24 -5.23
C THR A 114 19.06 -3.66 -6.51
N PRO A 115 17.80 -4.14 -6.46
CA PRO A 115 17.10 -4.59 -7.65
C PRO A 115 16.59 -3.44 -8.52
N THR A 116 16.36 -3.72 -9.80
CA THR A 116 15.47 -2.92 -10.63
C THR A 116 14.02 -3.24 -10.22
N MET A 117 13.28 -2.22 -9.79
CA MET A 117 11.89 -2.38 -9.33
C MET A 117 10.92 -2.30 -10.51
N VAL A 118 10.07 -3.31 -10.68
CA VAL A 118 9.10 -3.36 -11.78
C VAL A 118 7.68 -3.48 -11.23
N GLY A 119 6.88 -2.44 -11.44
CA GLY A 119 5.50 -2.38 -10.98
C GLY A 119 4.52 -2.79 -12.07
N TYR A 120 3.65 -3.75 -11.80
CA TYR A 120 2.59 -4.17 -12.72
C TYR A 120 1.24 -3.61 -12.31
N GLN A 121 0.52 -3.05 -13.26
CA GLN A 121 -0.84 -2.55 -13.09
C GLN A 121 -1.80 -3.24 -14.06
N ALA A 122 -3.06 -3.35 -13.68
CA ALA A 122 -4.10 -3.80 -14.60
C ALA A 122 -4.38 -2.71 -15.64
N ALA A 123 -4.54 -3.05 -16.92
CA ALA A 123 -4.67 -2.10 -18.03
C ALA A 123 -5.78 -1.03 -17.82
N GLY A 124 -6.90 -1.40 -17.19
CA GLY A 124 -7.98 -0.47 -16.85
C GLY A 124 -7.79 0.30 -15.53
N ALA A 125 -6.69 0.07 -14.81
CA ALA A 125 -6.35 0.72 -13.54
C ALA A 125 -4.83 0.94 -13.45
N ALA A 126 -4.25 1.61 -14.45
CA ALA A 126 -2.82 1.77 -14.64
C ALA A 126 -2.38 3.25 -14.67
N PRO A 127 -2.62 4.03 -13.59
CA PRO A 127 -2.29 5.45 -13.57
C PRO A 127 -0.79 5.72 -13.74
N PHE A 128 0.10 4.90 -13.18
CA PHE A 128 1.56 5.07 -13.34
C PHE A 128 2.00 4.84 -14.79
N VAL A 129 1.49 3.80 -15.45
CA VAL A 129 1.79 3.51 -16.86
C VAL A 129 1.28 4.64 -17.78
N LYS A 130 0.11 5.22 -17.46
CA LYS A 130 -0.47 6.32 -18.24
C LYS A 130 0.13 7.68 -17.91
N GLY A 131 0.76 7.82 -16.75
CA GLY A 131 1.27 9.10 -16.25
C GLY A 131 0.20 10.07 -15.77
N GLU A 132 -1.03 9.59 -15.56
CA GLU A 132 -2.18 10.40 -15.12
C GLU A 132 -3.11 9.61 -14.21
N MET A 133 -3.85 10.33 -13.36
CA MET A 133 -4.88 9.75 -12.49
C MET A 133 -6.07 9.24 -13.32
N ILE A 134 -6.74 8.19 -12.86
CA ILE A 134 -7.89 7.56 -13.52
C ILE A 134 -9.08 7.63 -12.59
N ASP A 135 -10.13 8.36 -12.99
CA ASP A 135 -11.32 8.56 -12.15
C ASP A 135 -12.16 7.29 -12.00
N ASP A 136 -12.33 6.51 -13.08
CA ASP A 136 -13.11 5.28 -13.11
C ASP A 136 -12.23 4.06 -13.44
N PRO A 137 -11.37 3.59 -12.50
CA PRO A 137 -10.53 2.44 -12.74
C PRO A 137 -11.33 1.15 -12.81
N GLU A 138 -11.06 0.31 -13.82
CA GLU A 138 -11.76 -0.95 -14.08
C GLU A 138 -10.78 -2.13 -14.11
N THR A 139 -11.02 -3.13 -13.26
CA THR A 139 -10.30 -4.41 -13.26
C THR A 139 -10.99 -5.45 -12.39
N ILE A 140 -10.85 -6.72 -12.74
CA ILE A 140 -11.25 -7.86 -11.90
C ILE A 140 -10.35 -8.01 -10.66
N ALA A 141 -9.11 -7.48 -10.72
CA ALA A 141 -8.16 -7.46 -9.61
C ALA A 141 -8.51 -6.33 -8.64
N THR A 142 -9.56 -6.50 -7.86
CA THR A 142 -10.16 -5.46 -7.00
C THR A 142 -9.18 -4.82 -6.02
N ALA A 143 -8.15 -5.56 -5.58
CA ALA A 143 -7.14 -5.06 -4.65
C ALA A 143 -6.23 -3.97 -5.24
N ILE A 144 -6.06 -3.94 -6.58
CA ILE A 144 -5.29 -2.93 -7.31
C ILE A 144 -6.16 -2.04 -8.22
N ARG A 145 -7.49 -2.05 -8.03
CA ARG A 145 -8.43 -1.16 -8.72
C ARG A 145 -8.38 0.23 -8.10
N ILE A 146 -7.26 0.92 -8.32
CA ILE A 146 -6.95 2.21 -7.74
C ILE A 146 -6.53 3.16 -8.86
N GLY A 147 -7.28 4.24 -9.02
CA GLY A 147 -7.00 5.26 -10.03
C GLY A 147 -6.25 6.46 -9.48
N HIS A 148 -6.34 6.70 -8.16
CA HIS A 148 -5.67 7.81 -7.44
C HIS A 148 -4.75 7.23 -6.35
N PRO A 149 -3.55 6.72 -6.69
CA PRO A 149 -2.62 6.12 -5.73
C PRO A 149 -2.16 7.13 -4.68
N GLN A 150 -2.22 6.75 -3.40
CA GLN A 150 -1.81 7.62 -2.28
C GLN A 150 -0.29 7.84 -2.22
N SER A 151 0.50 6.90 -2.74
CA SER A 151 1.98 6.98 -2.71
C SER A 151 2.55 7.36 -4.09
N TRP A 152 1.88 8.25 -4.82
CA TRP A 152 2.27 8.67 -6.17
C TRP A 152 3.73 9.12 -6.26
N ASP A 153 4.10 10.12 -5.48
CA ASP A 153 5.46 10.68 -5.49
C ASP A 153 6.52 9.68 -5.05
N LEU A 154 6.20 8.84 -4.06
CA LEU A 154 7.10 7.79 -3.59
C LEU A 154 7.36 6.74 -4.67
N ALA A 155 6.34 6.37 -5.44
CA ALA A 155 6.46 5.40 -6.51
C ALA A 155 7.34 5.92 -7.66
N HIS A 156 7.16 7.16 -8.09
CA HIS A 156 8.03 7.79 -9.08
C HIS A 156 9.47 7.96 -8.59
N LYS A 157 9.65 8.19 -7.29
CA LYS A 157 10.99 8.17 -6.70
C LYS A 157 11.63 6.79 -6.81
N VAL A 158 10.87 5.71 -6.52
CA VAL A 158 11.35 4.33 -6.68
C VAL A 158 11.73 4.04 -8.13
N GLU A 159 10.85 4.35 -9.08
CA GLU A 159 11.10 4.19 -10.52
C GLU A 159 12.43 4.81 -10.92
N LYS A 160 12.67 6.07 -10.53
CA LYS A 160 13.89 6.81 -10.85
C LYS A 160 15.13 6.25 -10.15
N GLU A 161 15.03 5.92 -8.87
CA GLU A 161 16.19 5.49 -8.07
C GLU A 161 16.63 4.07 -8.40
N SER A 162 15.69 3.18 -8.76
CA SER A 162 15.94 1.77 -9.07
C SER A 162 16.17 1.50 -10.58
N ASN A 163 16.14 2.53 -11.43
CA ASN A 163 16.06 2.38 -12.89
C ASN A 163 14.90 1.46 -13.32
N GLY A 164 13.80 1.50 -12.56
CA GLY A 164 12.64 0.67 -12.75
C GLY A 164 11.59 1.27 -13.69
N TRP A 165 10.44 0.61 -13.76
CA TRP A 165 9.30 1.09 -14.55
C TRP A 165 7.98 0.50 -14.06
N PHE A 166 6.87 0.99 -14.64
CA PHE A 166 5.51 0.49 -14.42
C PHE A 166 4.92 -0.04 -15.72
#